data_7cce444dc672a4d35d4835b227b889aa
#
_entry.id   7cce444dc672a4d35d4835b227b889aa
#
_cell.length_a   1.000
_cell.length_b   1.000
_cell.length_c   1.000
_cell.angle_alpha   90.00
_cell.angle_beta   90.00
_cell.angle_gamma   90.00
#
_symmetry.space_group_name_H-M   'P 1'
#
loop_
_entity.id
_entity.type
_entity.pdbx_description
1 polymer ?
#
loop_
_entity_poly.entity_id
_entity_poly.type
_entity_poly.pdbx_seq_one_letter_code
_entity_poly.pdbx_strand_id
1 'polypeptide(L)'
;TMLRAAHSIGTYDVPLMGVNLGTLGFLTEVEESNAYKAIDRLLADDYSIEKRMMIEGRKGETSFSCLNDVVITRAGFSRIIGLNIYVNEQLLDTYEADGVIVATPTGSTGYNLSAGGPIISPKSKAVVVTPISPHSLTSKSVVFDSADRIRIEVVKKRRTQETEAIVSFDGADNIELSAGESVEV
;
A
#
# COMPACT_ATOMS: atom_id res chain seq x y z
N THR A 1 12.91 -6.35 -8.98
CA THR A 1 11.68 -5.63 -9.38
C THR A 1 11.79 -4.16 -9.01
N MET A 2 10.96 -3.27 -9.60
CA MET A 2 10.93 -1.83 -9.30
C MET A 2 10.67 -1.55 -7.81
N LEU A 3 9.73 -2.25 -7.18
CA LEU A 3 9.47 -2.09 -5.74
C LEU A 3 10.72 -2.35 -4.89
N ARG A 4 11.43 -3.46 -5.14
CA ARG A 4 12.67 -3.77 -4.41
C ARG A 4 13.76 -2.73 -4.65
N ALA A 5 13.87 -2.20 -5.86
CA ALA A 5 14.81 -1.14 -6.18
C ALA A 5 14.45 0.16 -5.44
N ALA A 6 13.17 0.53 -5.41
CA ALA A 6 12.68 1.70 -4.68
C ALA A 6 13.00 1.59 -3.17
N HIS A 7 12.77 0.43 -2.56
CA HIS A 7 13.15 0.19 -1.16
C HIS A 7 14.67 0.25 -0.92
N SER A 8 15.47 -0.32 -1.83
CA SER A 8 16.94 -0.33 -1.69
C SER A 8 17.57 1.04 -1.83
N ILE A 9 16.98 1.92 -2.63
CA ILE A 9 17.45 3.30 -2.81
C ILE A 9 17.09 4.14 -1.57
N GLY A 10 15.97 3.86 -0.92
CA GLY A 10 15.57 4.51 0.33
C GLY A 10 15.53 6.03 0.18
N THR A 11 16.42 6.71 0.95
CA THR A 11 16.50 8.19 0.97
C THR A 11 17.40 8.79 -0.10
N TYR A 12 18.02 7.98 -0.98
CA TYR A 12 18.84 8.51 -2.06
C TYR A 12 17.97 9.11 -3.15
N ASP A 13 18.27 10.34 -3.55
CA ASP A 13 17.56 11.04 -4.65
C ASP A 13 18.09 10.56 -6.01
N VAL A 14 17.85 9.28 -6.32
CA VAL A 14 18.29 8.62 -7.55
C VAL A 14 17.07 8.17 -8.35
N PRO A 15 16.89 8.67 -9.60
CA PRO A 15 15.80 8.22 -10.45
C PRO A 15 15.94 6.75 -10.84
N LEU A 16 14.80 6.07 -10.98
CA LEU A 16 14.71 4.69 -11.43
C LEU A 16 14.05 4.61 -12.81
N MET A 17 14.65 3.87 -13.72
CA MET A 17 14.03 3.48 -14.97
C MET A 17 13.78 1.96 -14.96
N GLY A 18 12.55 1.54 -15.15
CA GLY A 18 12.20 0.13 -15.23
C GLY A 18 12.05 -0.35 -16.66
N VAL A 19 12.73 -1.45 -16.99
CA VAL A 19 12.51 -2.17 -18.25
C VAL A 19 11.66 -3.40 -17.97
N ASN A 20 10.56 -3.56 -18.70
CA ASN A 20 9.65 -4.68 -18.57
C ASN A 20 10.17 -5.88 -19.36
N LEU A 21 10.45 -6.98 -18.66
CA LEU A 21 10.90 -8.26 -19.25
C LEU A 21 9.77 -9.31 -19.32
N GLY A 22 8.54 -8.93 -19.03
CA GLY A 22 7.40 -9.85 -18.97
C GLY A 22 6.07 -9.16 -19.27
N THR A 23 5.06 -9.40 -18.44
CA THR A 23 3.76 -8.75 -18.60
C THR A 23 3.85 -7.26 -18.29
N LEU A 24 3.32 -6.42 -19.18
CA LEU A 24 3.28 -4.97 -19.01
C LEU A 24 2.53 -4.60 -17.73
N GLY A 25 3.13 -3.78 -16.89
CA GLY A 25 2.55 -3.25 -15.66
C GLY A 25 2.56 -1.72 -15.64
N PHE A 26 1.88 -1.13 -14.68
CA PHE A 26 1.77 0.33 -14.56
C PHE A 26 3.05 1.03 -14.08
N LEU A 27 4.07 0.27 -13.65
CA LEU A 27 5.33 0.85 -13.12
C LEU A 27 6.48 0.90 -14.11
N THR A 28 6.38 0.19 -15.24
CA THR A 28 7.46 0.11 -16.22
C THR A 28 6.95 0.57 -17.58
N GLU A 29 7.56 1.62 -18.13
CA GLU A 29 7.15 2.22 -19.42
C GLU A 29 7.99 1.73 -20.59
N VAL A 30 9.15 1.10 -20.32
CA VAL A 30 10.08 0.64 -21.35
C VAL A 30 9.92 -0.85 -21.56
N GLU A 31 9.57 -1.26 -22.77
CA GLU A 31 9.62 -2.67 -23.16
C GLU A 31 11.05 -3.10 -23.47
N GLU A 32 11.36 -4.39 -23.33
CA GLU A 32 12.70 -4.95 -23.60
C GLU A 32 13.21 -4.57 -24.98
N SER A 33 12.35 -4.65 -26.01
CA SER A 33 12.66 -4.29 -27.40
C SER A 33 13.12 -2.83 -27.59
N ASN A 34 12.73 -1.94 -26.66
CA ASN A 34 13.04 -0.52 -26.69
C ASN A 34 14.12 -0.10 -25.69
N ALA A 35 14.72 -1.05 -24.95
CA ALA A 35 15.66 -0.75 -23.87
C ALA A 35 16.87 0.08 -24.35
N TYR A 36 17.49 -0.30 -25.47
CA TYR A 36 18.63 0.45 -26.02
C TYR A 36 18.25 1.87 -26.44
N LYS A 37 17.09 2.05 -27.08
CA LYS A 37 16.59 3.39 -27.44
C LYS A 37 16.33 4.26 -26.20
N ALA A 38 15.83 3.66 -25.12
CA ALA A 38 15.63 4.37 -23.87
C ALA A 38 16.96 4.82 -23.25
N ILE A 39 18.01 3.99 -23.32
CA ILE A 39 19.37 4.35 -22.89
C ILE A 39 19.92 5.49 -23.75
N ASP A 40 19.78 5.42 -25.07
CA ASP A 40 20.24 6.50 -25.98
C ASP A 40 19.56 7.84 -25.65
N ARG A 41 18.25 7.81 -25.31
CA ARG A 41 17.52 9.01 -24.88
C ARG A 41 18.02 9.52 -23.54
N LEU A 42 18.31 8.65 -22.57
CA LEU A 42 18.91 9.04 -21.30
C LEU A 42 20.26 9.73 -21.49
N LEU A 43 21.12 9.21 -22.38
CA LEU A 43 22.42 9.81 -22.70
C LEU A 43 22.30 11.16 -23.43
N ALA A 44 21.18 11.38 -24.10
CA ALA A 44 20.85 12.64 -24.77
C ALA A 44 20.08 13.63 -23.90
N ASP A 45 19.91 13.37 -22.59
CA ASP A 45 19.06 14.14 -21.67
C ASP A 45 17.60 14.31 -22.15
N ASP A 46 17.12 13.39 -22.99
CA ASP A 46 15.74 13.38 -23.53
C ASP A 46 14.84 12.46 -22.66
N TYR A 47 14.55 12.89 -21.45
CA TYR A 47 13.65 12.21 -20.53
C TYR A 47 12.93 13.17 -19.59
N SER A 48 11.90 12.67 -18.92
CA SER A 48 11.25 13.37 -17.82
C SER A 48 11.25 12.51 -16.56
N ILE A 49 11.33 13.16 -15.40
CA ILE A 49 11.26 12.49 -14.11
C ILE A 49 9.84 12.63 -13.55
N GLU A 50 9.19 11.50 -13.29
CA GLU A 50 7.92 11.45 -12.58
C GLU A 50 8.17 11.18 -11.10
N LYS A 51 7.69 12.09 -10.25
CA LYS A 51 7.74 11.91 -8.79
C LYS A 51 6.53 11.08 -8.33
N ARG A 52 6.81 10.03 -7.59
CA ARG A 52 5.80 9.16 -6.97
C ARG A 52 5.82 9.35 -5.46
N MET A 53 4.65 9.57 -4.85
CA MET A 53 4.58 9.57 -3.38
C MET A 53 4.75 8.16 -2.83
N MET A 54 5.31 8.08 -1.65
CA MET A 54 5.38 6.88 -0.82
C MET A 54 4.62 7.14 0.47
N ILE A 55 4.18 6.09 1.13
CA ILE A 55 3.61 6.12 2.48
C ILE A 55 4.55 5.41 3.44
N GLU A 56 4.52 5.79 4.70
CA GLU A 56 5.23 5.11 5.77
C GLU A 56 4.23 4.37 6.65
N GLY A 57 4.39 3.05 6.78
CA GLY A 57 3.63 2.28 7.74
C GLY A 57 4.45 2.04 9.00
N ARG A 58 3.84 2.28 10.18
CA ARG A 58 4.54 2.24 11.48
C ARG A 58 3.80 1.40 12.51
N LYS A 59 4.54 0.54 13.21
CA LYS A 59 4.12 -0.12 14.45
C LYS A 59 5.14 0.17 15.56
N GLY A 60 4.77 0.98 16.55
CA GLY A 60 5.68 1.42 17.60
C GLY A 60 6.89 2.17 17.03
N GLU A 61 8.09 1.68 17.31
CA GLU A 61 9.35 2.27 16.81
C GLU A 61 9.77 1.74 15.42
N THR A 62 9.10 0.70 14.91
CA THR A 62 9.43 0.10 13.62
C THR A 62 8.61 0.75 12.51
N SER A 63 9.27 1.21 11.45
CA SER A 63 8.61 1.78 10.28
C SER A 63 9.17 1.23 8.97
N PHE A 64 8.31 1.22 7.94
CA PHE A 64 8.62 0.76 6.59
C PHE A 64 8.03 1.74 5.58
N SER A 65 8.82 2.13 4.60
CA SER A 65 8.36 2.95 3.47
C SER A 65 7.79 2.06 2.38
N CYS A 66 6.61 2.41 1.86
CA CYS A 66 5.91 1.67 0.82
C CYS A 66 5.66 2.55 -0.40
N LEU A 67 5.96 2.02 -1.58
CA LEU A 67 5.63 2.67 -2.86
C LEU A 67 4.18 2.35 -3.26
N ASN A 68 3.71 1.12 -2.98
CA ASN A 68 2.36 0.70 -3.31
C ASN A 68 1.40 0.81 -2.12
N ASP A 69 1.57 -0.05 -1.11
CA ASP A 69 0.55 -0.21 -0.09
C ASP A 69 1.05 -0.79 1.25
N VAL A 70 0.26 -0.52 2.28
CA VAL A 70 0.27 -1.23 3.56
C VAL A 70 -1.00 -2.06 3.62
N VAL A 71 -0.87 -3.37 3.77
CA VAL A 71 -1.98 -4.31 3.77
C VAL A 71 -2.10 -4.99 5.12
N ILE A 72 -3.25 -4.89 5.75
CA ILE A 72 -3.58 -5.62 6.98
C ILE A 72 -4.55 -6.74 6.62
N THR A 73 -4.17 -7.98 6.87
CA THR A 73 -5.01 -9.16 6.65
C THR A 73 -5.09 -10.02 7.89
N ARG A 74 -6.17 -10.80 8.01
CA ARG A 74 -6.32 -11.79 9.07
C ARG A 74 -5.18 -12.82 9.04
N ALA A 75 -4.73 -13.24 10.22
CA ALA A 75 -3.67 -14.25 10.42
C ALA A 75 -4.22 -15.67 10.40
N GLY A 76 -5.15 -16.05 9.59
CA GLY A 76 -5.71 -17.41 9.55
C GLY A 76 -6.86 -17.55 8.58
N PHE A 77 -7.29 -18.80 8.35
CA PHE A 77 -8.23 -19.11 7.29
C PHE A 77 -9.71 -18.99 7.68
N SER A 78 -10.06 -18.89 8.97
CA SER A 78 -11.42 -19.22 9.38
C SER A 78 -12.23 -18.09 10.02
N ARG A 79 -11.70 -16.88 10.19
CA ARG A 79 -12.43 -15.81 10.88
C ARG A 79 -12.15 -14.45 10.31
N ILE A 80 -13.23 -13.69 10.15
CA ILE A 80 -13.21 -12.25 9.84
C ILE A 80 -12.63 -11.50 11.02
N ILE A 81 -11.81 -10.51 10.75
CA ILE A 81 -11.30 -9.59 11.76
C ILE A 81 -12.13 -8.30 11.79
N GLY A 82 -12.20 -7.69 12.97
CA GLY A 82 -12.69 -6.33 13.12
C GLY A 82 -11.52 -5.37 13.08
N LEU A 83 -11.65 -4.31 12.28
CA LEU A 83 -10.63 -3.29 12.11
C LEU A 83 -11.27 -1.91 12.33
N ASN A 84 -10.84 -1.20 13.37
CA ASN A 84 -11.20 0.20 13.57
C ASN A 84 -10.31 1.08 12.70
N ILE A 85 -10.90 1.87 11.85
CA ILE A 85 -10.21 2.82 10.98
C ILE A 85 -10.35 4.21 11.59
N TYR A 86 -9.22 4.82 11.94
CA TYR A 86 -9.17 6.19 12.43
C TYR A 86 -8.49 7.08 11.39
N VAL A 87 -8.99 8.28 11.25
CA VAL A 87 -8.37 9.33 10.42
C VAL A 87 -8.17 10.55 11.31
N ASN A 88 -6.95 11.01 11.44
CA ASN A 88 -6.56 12.10 12.33
C ASN A 88 -7.12 11.90 13.76
N GLU A 89 -6.96 10.70 14.30
CA GLU A 89 -7.44 10.22 15.61
C GLU A 89 -8.97 10.15 15.78
N GLN A 90 -9.76 10.44 14.76
CA GLN A 90 -11.20 10.27 14.79
C GLN A 90 -11.60 8.93 14.19
N LEU A 91 -12.42 8.16 14.90
CA LEU A 91 -12.94 6.90 14.37
C LEU A 91 -13.84 7.18 13.16
N LEU A 92 -13.42 6.68 12.00
CA LEU A 92 -14.19 6.77 10.77
C LEU A 92 -15.23 5.66 10.68
N ASP A 93 -14.79 4.40 10.83
CA ASP A 93 -15.63 3.23 10.67
C ASP A 93 -14.97 2.01 11.33
N THR A 94 -15.73 0.94 11.49
CA THR A 94 -15.24 -0.37 11.92
C THR A 94 -15.54 -1.38 10.82
N TYR A 95 -14.51 -1.88 10.14
CA TYR A 95 -14.65 -2.88 9.12
C TYR A 95 -14.66 -4.29 9.71
N GLU A 96 -15.64 -5.09 9.34
CA GLU A 96 -15.64 -6.54 9.50
C GLU A 96 -15.29 -7.15 8.14
N ALA A 97 -14.03 -7.62 7.97
CA ALA A 97 -13.49 -7.95 6.67
C ALA A 97 -12.37 -9.01 6.77
N ASP A 98 -11.91 -9.51 5.63
CA ASP A 98 -10.67 -10.30 5.56
C ASP A 98 -9.43 -9.43 5.79
N GLY A 99 -9.56 -8.11 5.60
CA GLY A 99 -8.49 -7.15 5.80
C GLY A 99 -8.82 -5.76 5.25
N VAL A 100 -7.80 -4.91 5.21
CA VAL A 100 -7.85 -3.55 4.64
C VAL A 100 -6.53 -3.23 3.96
N ILE A 101 -6.60 -2.45 2.90
CA ILE A 101 -5.45 -1.93 2.14
C ILE A 101 -5.42 -0.41 2.31
N VAL A 102 -4.24 0.12 2.62
CA VAL A 102 -3.94 1.56 2.53
C VAL A 102 -2.96 1.72 1.38
N ALA A 103 -3.41 2.28 0.26
CA ALA A 103 -2.62 2.35 -0.96
C ALA A 103 -2.31 3.78 -1.39
N THR A 104 -1.10 3.95 -1.94
CA THR A 104 -0.71 5.15 -2.67
C THR A 104 -1.42 5.22 -4.04
N PRO A 105 -1.34 6.33 -4.77
CA PRO A 105 -1.80 6.37 -6.16
C PRO A 105 -1.11 5.33 -7.05
N THR A 106 0.17 5.05 -6.82
CA THR A 106 0.92 3.99 -7.52
C THR A 106 0.34 2.61 -7.20
N GLY A 107 0.12 2.31 -5.92
CA GLY A 107 -0.47 1.05 -5.45
C GLY A 107 -1.95 0.90 -5.79
N SER A 108 -2.64 1.99 -6.17
CA SER A 108 -4.06 1.94 -6.52
C SER A 108 -4.36 0.98 -7.69
N THR A 109 -3.39 0.72 -8.55
CA THR A 109 -3.48 -0.22 -9.68
C THR A 109 -3.01 -1.64 -9.35
N GLY A 110 -2.52 -1.88 -8.11
CA GLY A 110 -2.07 -3.17 -7.60
C GLY A 110 -3.17 -3.93 -6.85
N TYR A 111 -2.87 -4.36 -5.64
CA TYR A 111 -3.82 -5.13 -4.82
C TYR A 111 -5.12 -4.35 -4.51
N ASN A 112 -5.00 -3.04 -4.33
CA ASN A 112 -6.18 -2.16 -4.18
C ASN A 112 -7.21 -2.36 -5.32
N LEU A 113 -6.75 -2.41 -6.58
CA LEU A 113 -7.65 -2.63 -7.72
C LEU A 113 -8.32 -4.00 -7.66
N SER A 114 -7.58 -5.05 -7.30
CA SER A 114 -8.11 -6.40 -7.15
C SER A 114 -9.13 -6.50 -6.02
N ALA A 115 -9.01 -5.68 -4.98
CA ALA A 115 -9.98 -5.57 -3.89
C ALA A 115 -11.20 -4.69 -4.23
N GLY A 116 -11.27 -4.14 -5.45
CA GLY A 116 -12.37 -3.30 -5.91
C GLY A 116 -12.20 -1.81 -5.57
N GLY A 117 -11.01 -1.40 -5.19
CA GLY A 117 -10.68 0.02 -4.95
C GLY A 117 -10.56 0.82 -6.26
N PRO A 118 -10.66 2.15 -6.19
CA PRO A 118 -10.55 3.03 -7.35
C PRO A 118 -9.11 3.14 -7.85
N ILE A 119 -8.94 3.42 -9.14
CA ILE A 119 -7.67 3.85 -9.71
C ILE A 119 -7.49 5.34 -9.42
N ILE A 120 -6.33 5.69 -8.88
CA ILE A 120 -5.96 7.07 -8.57
C ILE A 120 -4.81 7.50 -9.48
N SER A 121 -4.92 8.72 -10.03
CA SER A 121 -3.84 9.27 -10.87
C SER A 121 -2.52 9.31 -10.09
N PRO A 122 -1.41 8.83 -10.66
CA PRO A 122 -0.11 8.83 -9.99
C PRO A 122 0.38 10.19 -9.47
N LYS A 123 -0.11 11.27 -10.08
CA LYS A 123 0.23 12.67 -9.71
C LYS A 123 -0.61 13.21 -8.56
N SER A 124 -1.62 12.46 -8.11
CA SER A 124 -2.49 12.89 -7.01
C SER A 124 -1.74 12.79 -5.67
N LYS A 125 -2.04 13.72 -4.78
CA LYS A 125 -1.64 13.66 -3.37
C LYS A 125 -2.78 13.07 -2.55
N ALA A 126 -2.96 11.77 -2.66
CA ALA A 126 -4.07 11.06 -2.04
C ALA A 126 -3.66 9.67 -1.58
N VAL A 127 -4.36 9.15 -0.59
CA VAL A 127 -4.24 7.78 -0.10
C VAL A 127 -5.62 7.14 -0.15
N VAL A 128 -5.71 5.90 -0.54
CA VAL A 128 -6.98 5.17 -0.55
C VAL A 128 -6.98 4.06 0.48
N VAL A 129 -8.06 3.98 1.25
CA VAL A 129 -8.34 2.89 2.19
C VAL A 129 -9.42 2.01 1.58
N THR A 130 -9.10 0.75 1.32
CA THR A 130 -10.00 -0.21 0.67
C THR A 130 -10.16 -1.46 1.53
N PRO A 131 -11.38 -1.83 1.95
CA PRO A 131 -11.61 -3.08 2.67
C PRO A 131 -11.46 -4.28 1.72
N ILE A 132 -10.95 -5.41 2.25
CA ILE A 132 -10.84 -6.69 1.55
C ILE A 132 -11.99 -7.58 1.95
N SER A 133 -12.85 -7.96 1.01
CA SER A 133 -14.01 -8.83 1.24
C SER A 133 -14.83 -8.44 2.48
N PRO A 134 -15.30 -7.18 2.58
CA PRO A 134 -16.07 -6.74 3.75
C PRO A 134 -17.40 -7.47 3.85
N HIS A 135 -17.83 -7.77 5.08
CA HIS A 135 -19.14 -8.36 5.36
C HIS A 135 -20.26 -7.33 5.53
N SER A 136 -19.97 -6.06 5.27
CA SER A 136 -20.94 -4.97 5.24
C SER A 136 -21.15 -4.48 3.80
N LEU A 137 -22.40 -4.27 3.42
CA LEU A 137 -22.73 -3.69 2.11
C LEU A 137 -22.38 -2.19 2.01
N THR A 138 -22.18 -1.54 3.15
CA THR A 138 -21.88 -0.11 3.23
C THR A 138 -20.39 0.22 3.26
N SER A 139 -19.53 -0.75 3.62
CA SER A 139 -18.08 -0.56 3.64
C SER A 139 -17.55 -0.37 2.21
N LYS A 140 -17.03 0.81 1.94
CA LYS A 140 -16.52 1.23 0.62
C LYS A 140 -15.08 1.72 0.75
N SER A 141 -14.40 1.79 -0.38
CA SER A 141 -13.13 2.49 -0.45
C SER A 141 -13.32 3.98 -0.21
N VAL A 142 -12.44 4.56 0.58
CA VAL A 142 -12.44 6.01 0.88
C VAL A 142 -11.09 6.58 0.49
N VAL A 143 -11.11 7.74 -0.16
CA VAL A 143 -9.91 8.46 -0.56
C VAL A 143 -9.69 9.64 0.39
N PHE A 144 -8.47 9.78 0.88
CA PHE A 144 -8.03 10.81 1.82
C PHE A 144 -6.93 11.66 1.21
N ASP A 145 -6.67 12.82 1.80
CA ASP A 145 -5.49 13.61 1.47
C ASP A 145 -4.21 12.91 1.94
N SER A 146 -3.11 13.12 1.24
CA SER A 146 -1.81 12.57 1.62
C SER A 146 -1.24 13.10 2.94
N ALA A 147 -1.84 14.15 3.50
CA ALA A 147 -1.48 14.70 4.80
C ALA A 147 -2.27 14.07 5.96
N ASP A 148 -3.33 13.32 5.67
CA ASP A 148 -4.11 12.63 6.70
C ASP A 148 -3.32 11.46 7.29
N ARG A 149 -3.46 11.27 8.60
CA ARG A 149 -2.89 10.12 9.32
C ARG A 149 -3.96 9.07 9.49
N ILE A 150 -3.67 7.88 9.00
CA ILE A 150 -4.58 6.74 9.05
C ILE A 150 -4.04 5.76 10.09
N ARG A 151 -4.82 5.48 11.14
CA ARG A 151 -4.50 4.46 12.13
C ARG A 151 -5.52 3.33 12.05
N ILE A 152 -5.02 2.11 11.95
CA ILE A 152 -5.82 0.91 11.85
C ILE A 152 -5.55 0.04 13.07
N GLU A 153 -6.57 -0.23 13.87
CA GLU A 153 -6.50 -1.00 15.09
C GLU A 153 -7.28 -2.31 14.95
N VAL A 154 -6.68 -3.41 15.38
CA VAL A 154 -7.36 -4.71 15.43
C VAL A 154 -8.33 -4.73 16.61
N VAL A 155 -9.63 -4.91 16.34
CA VAL A 155 -10.67 -4.91 17.36
C VAL A 155 -10.57 -6.15 18.25
N LYS A 156 -10.55 -5.94 19.56
CA LYS A 156 -10.50 -7.01 20.54
C LYS A 156 -11.85 -7.69 20.69
N LYS A 157 -12.07 -8.81 20.02
CA LYS A 157 -13.33 -9.58 20.10
C LYS A 157 -13.35 -10.65 21.18
N ARG A 158 -12.22 -11.25 21.60
CA ARG A 158 -12.11 -12.31 22.64
C ARG A 158 -10.74 -12.29 23.32
N ARG A 159 -10.71 -12.85 24.56
CA ARG A 159 -9.54 -12.84 25.46
C ARG A 159 -8.40 -13.83 25.09
N THR A 160 -8.51 -14.63 24.05
CA THR A 160 -7.68 -15.84 23.85
C THR A 160 -6.95 -15.93 22.51
N GLN A 161 -6.84 -14.87 21.72
CA GLN A 161 -6.07 -14.91 20.47
C GLN A 161 -4.79 -14.06 20.56
N GLU A 162 -3.64 -14.71 20.29
CA GLU A 162 -2.32 -14.07 20.36
C GLU A 162 -2.03 -13.25 19.11
N THR A 163 -2.28 -13.77 17.92
CA THR A 163 -2.11 -13.05 16.63
C THR A 163 -3.43 -13.05 15.87
N GLU A 164 -3.98 -11.90 15.57
CA GLU A 164 -5.24 -11.77 14.83
C GLU A 164 -5.06 -11.30 13.40
N ALA A 165 -4.00 -10.52 13.15
CA ALA A 165 -3.71 -9.97 11.84
C ALA A 165 -2.22 -9.94 11.51
N ILE A 166 -1.94 -9.84 10.22
CA ILE A 166 -0.59 -9.62 9.66
C ILE A 166 -0.64 -8.33 8.86
N VAL A 167 0.32 -7.46 9.10
CA VAL A 167 0.57 -6.27 8.26
C VAL A 167 1.68 -6.60 7.27
N SER A 168 1.45 -6.31 6.01
CA SER A 168 2.43 -6.44 4.94
C SER A 168 2.73 -5.07 4.32
N PHE A 169 4.00 -4.79 4.09
CA PHE A 169 4.51 -3.56 3.50
C PHE A 169 5.05 -3.86 2.10
N ASP A 170 4.38 -3.36 1.06
CA ASP A 170 4.67 -3.67 -0.36
C ASP A 170 4.85 -5.16 -0.67
N GLY A 171 4.23 -6.04 0.14
CA GLY A 171 4.32 -7.49 -0.01
C GLY A 171 5.69 -8.10 0.37
N ALA A 172 6.60 -7.33 0.98
CA ALA A 172 7.97 -7.77 1.31
C ALA A 172 8.16 -8.03 2.81
N ASP A 173 7.90 -7.03 3.64
CA ASP A 173 8.06 -7.11 5.09
C ASP A 173 6.72 -7.37 5.77
N ASN A 174 6.72 -8.16 6.83
CA ASN A 174 5.51 -8.54 7.54
C ASN A 174 5.68 -8.37 9.05
N ILE A 175 4.64 -7.87 9.71
CA ILE A 175 4.55 -7.74 11.17
C ILE A 175 3.24 -8.34 11.64
N GLU A 176 3.26 -9.06 12.77
CA GLU A 176 2.05 -9.55 13.42
C GLU A 176 1.38 -8.45 14.25
N LEU A 177 0.06 -8.45 14.24
CA LEU A 177 -0.77 -7.61 15.10
C LEU A 177 -1.67 -8.48 15.98
N SER A 178 -1.61 -8.22 17.27
CA SER A 178 -2.54 -8.76 18.26
C SER A 178 -3.78 -7.86 18.41
N ALA A 179 -4.80 -8.40 19.04
CA ALA A 179 -6.01 -7.64 19.40
C ALA A 179 -5.68 -6.40 20.25
N GLY A 180 -6.13 -5.25 19.81
CA GLY A 180 -5.88 -3.95 20.43
C GLY A 180 -4.58 -3.28 20.00
N GLU A 181 -3.75 -3.92 19.17
CA GLU A 181 -2.61 -3.28 18.53
C GLU A 181 -3.02 -2.55 17.26
N SER A 182 -2.23 -1.56 16.86
CA SER A 182 -2.50 -0.75 15.69
C SER A 182 -1.25 -0.53 14.84
N VAL A 183 -1.48 -0.21 13.57
CA VAL A 183 -0.49 0.34 12.65
C VAL A 183 -0.94 1.74 12.22
N GLU A 184 0.01 2.64 12.08
CA GLU A 184 -0.19 4.00 11.56
C GLU A 184 0.40 4.10 10.14
N VAL A 185 -0.28 4.87 9.31
CA VAL A 185 0.11 5.14 7.92
C VAL A 185 -0.06 6.62 7.60
#